data_1a08370e1ba379e385fe19bdd0c67f81
#
_entry.id   1a08370e1ba379e385fe19bdd0c67f81
#
_cell.length_a   1.000
_cell.length_b   1.000
_cell.length_c   1.000
_cell.angle_alpha   90.00
_cell.angle_beta   90.00
_cell.angle_gamma   90.00
#
_symmetry.space_group_name_H-M   'P 1'
#
loop_
_entity.id
_entity.type
_entity.pdbx_description
1 polymer ?
#
loop_
_entity_poly.entity_id
_entity_poly.type
_entity_poly.pdbx_seq_one_letter_code
_entity_poly.pdbx_strand_id
1 'polypeptide(L)'
;MSRPTVTLCMIVKDEEHIIHECLDSMIPYIDRYDITDTGSTDRTKEIIREWGKKNNIPGEVYDAPWQGFGKSRSVSLRNADKGGADYSWVIDADDMIKGTFAYPPEFGEHAAYTLKINRGDFEWWRNQIFKNNMGWEYVGVIHEYANCPDLEKTGMQVARLGGNYAIDARTLGNRTKEFDVKLEEGQEEEPGKESWRKKYLHDAETLLDCLTNPDNENYEPDNHRYLFYLAQSYFDGGDFAKAKEWYEKRAEKGGWEEEQWYSVLRVAMCMTNLGEKWQDTQDVFLQSYNIRPTRVESLFNLARIHRMNGNPKLGYLFAKMGCQIPFPPNDVLFVAKDIYDWQIWDELASTAWYTGDMQAGLAASNKLLTEKLYPQDHHERILNNWKQYVAWHEEQEKNAKAAEAEQTKQRILQEEENRQAALKRKEETKNREQQKKINKRRKKQKAASKSRKASRR
;
A
#
# COMPACT_ATOMS: atom_id res chain seq x y z
N MET A 1 -11.03 -5.45 39.10
CA MET A 1 -11.69 -6.69 38.62
C MET A 1 -10.65 -7.50 37.84
N SER A 2 -10.69 -8.83 37.92
CA SER A 2 -9.86 -9.69 37.05
C SER A 2 -10.28 -9.47 35.60
N ARG A 3 -9.33 -9.60 34.62
CA ARG A 3 -9.70 -9.57 33.21
C ARG A 3 -10.68 -10.71 32.89
N PRO A 4 -11.52 -10.56 31.86
CA PRO A 4 -12.32 -11.67 31.34
C PRO A 4 -11.44 -12.85 30.93
N THR A 5 -11.94 -14.06 31.12
CA THR A 5 -11.27 -15.31 30.81
C THR A 5 -11.26 -15.57 29.28
N VAL A 6 -10.19 -16.14 28.78
CA VAL A 6 -10.00 -16.40 27.35
C VAL A 6 -9.68 -17.88 27.12
N THR A 7 -10.43 -18.54 26.23
CA THR A 7 -10.11 -19.88 25.75
C THR A 7 -9.38 -19.83 24.43
N LEU A 8 -8.36 -20.68 24.28
CA LEU A 8 -7.76 -20.98 22.99
C LEU A 8 -8.71 -21.86 22.18
N CYS A 9 -9.14 -21.37 21.02
CA CYS A 9 -10.06 -22.05 20.13
C CYS A 9 -9.39 -22.29 18.78
N MET A 10 -9.38 -23.52 18.29
CA MET A 10 -8.86 -23.86 16.97
C MET A 10 -9.48 -25.14 16.42
N ILE A 11 -9.37 -25.34 15.12
CA ILE A 11 -9.56 -26.63 14.46
C ILE A 11 -8.20 -27.21 14.12
N VAL A 12 -8.04 -28.52 14.31
CA VAL A 12 -6.76 -29.20 14.03
C VAL A 12 -6.98 -30.49 13.24
N LYS A 13 -6.00 -30.86 12.43
CA LYS A 13 -5.91 -32.17 11.77
C LYS A 13 -4.46 -32.48 11.39
N ASP A 14 -3.88 -33.52 12.01
CA ASP A 14 -2.53 -34.04 11.72
C ASP A 14 -1.43 -32.96 11.83
N GLU A 15 -1.40 -32.22 12.96
CA GLU A 15 -0.49 -31.09 13.21
C GLU A 15 0.59 -31.42 14.26
N GLU A 16 0.87 -32.73 14.55
CA GLU A 16 1.83 -33.15 15.57
C GLU A 16 3.21 -32.51 15.44
N HIS A 17 3.61 -32.18 14.19
CA HIS A 17 4.93 -31.65 13.85
C HIS A 17 5.11 -30.17 14.20
N ILE A 18 4.04 -29.38 14.38
CA ILE A 18 4.12 -27.93 14.51
C ILE A 18 3.28 -27.34 15.65
N ILE A 19 2.20 -28.00 16.08
CA ILE A 19 1.21 -27.42 17.00
C ILE A 19 1.81 -26.93 18.32
N HIS A 20 2.87 -27.55 18.80
CA HIS A 20 3.53 -27.18 20.07
C HIS A 20 4.03 -25.73 20.07
N GLU A 21 4.50 -25.21 18.92
CA GLU A 21 4.97 -23.81 18.82
C GLU A 21 3.83 -22.82 19.01
N CYS A 22 2.68 -23.08 18.39
CA CYS A 22 1.46 -22.28 18.58
C CYS A 22 1.05 -22.31 20.05
N LEU A 23 0.86 -23.50 20.62
CA LEU A 23 0.42 -23.70 21.99
C LEU A 23 1.33 -22.97 23.00
N ASP A 24 2.64 -23.10 22.86
CA ASP A 24 3.62 -22.46 23.76
C ASP A 24 3.56 -20.92 23.64
N SER A 25 3.33 -20.37 22.46
CA SER A 25 3.19 -18.96 22.25
C SER A 25 1.94 -18.35 22.91
N MET A 26 0.92 -19.18 23.17
CA MET A 26 -0.36 -18.75 23.71
C MET A 26 -0.45 -18.81 25.25
N ILE A 27 0.47 -19.51 25.92
CA ILE A 27 0.46 -19.69 27.40
C ILE A 27 0.20 -18.40 28.18
N PRO A 28 0.84 -17.24 27.89
CA PRO A 28 0.63 -16.03 28.70
C PRO A 28 -0.75 -15.38 28.53
N TYR A 29 -1.51 -15.79 27.51
CA TYR A 29 -2.67 -15.05 27.06
C TYR A 29 -4.01 -15.77 27.27
N ILE A 30 -3.99 -17.06 27.58
CA ILE A 30 -5.19 -17.89 27.71
C ILE A 30 -5.36 -18.45 29.12
N ASP A 31 -6.59 -18.76 29.48
CA ASP A 31 -6.95 -19.37 30.77
C ASP A 31 -7.35 -20.84 30.61
N ARG A 32 -7.73 -21.24 29.39
CA ARG A 32 -8.09 -22.62 29.04
C ARG A 32 -7.90 -22.88 27.55
N TYR A 33 -8.12 -24.08 27.08
CA TYR A 33 -8.22 -24.43 25.68
C TYR A 33 -9.49 -25.24 25.39
N ASP A 34 -10.11 -25.00 24.23
CA ASP A 34 -11.24 -25.76 23.68
C ASP A 34 -10.95 -25.97 22.19
N ILE A 35 -10.29 -27.09 21.86
CA ILE A 35 -9.76 -27.37 20.55
C ILE A 35 -10.58 -28.46 19.87
N THR A 36 -10.94 -28.27 18.60
CA THR A 36 -11.73 -29.23 17.83
C THR A 36 -10.85 -29.99 16.86
N ASP A 37 -10.69 -31.28 17.10
CA ASP A 37 -10.00 -32.21 16.19
C ASP A 37 -10.96 -32.64 15.07
N THR A 38 -10.53 -32.48 13.82
CA THR A 38 -11.35 -32.78 12.64
C THR A 38 -10.97 -34.13 11.96
N GLY A 39 -10.36 -35.02 12.74
CA GLY A 39 -10.01 -36.35 12.31
C GLY A 39 -8.53 -36.60 12.18
N SER A 40 -7.72 -36.18 13.16
CA SER A 40 -6.29 -36.50 13.23
C SER A 40 -6.06 -37.99 13.40
N THR A 41 -5.06 -38.49 12.68
CA THR A 41 -4.56 -39.88 12.73
C THR A 41 -3.21 -39.99 13.40
N ASP A 42 -2.56 -38.88 13.66
CA ASP A 42 -1.28 -38.73 14.35
C ASP A 42 -1.46 -38.44 15.85
N ARG A 43 -0.40 -37.99 16.52
CA ARG A 43 -0.40 -37.67 17.95
C ARG A 43 -0.92 -36.27 18.31
N THR A 44 -1.53 -35.55 17.40
CA THR A 44 -1.99 -34.16 17.63
C THR A 44 -2.82 -34.05 18.92
N LYS A 45 -3.80 -34.93 19.12
CA LYS A 45 -4.68 -34.91 20.31
C LYS A 45 -3.95 -35.17 21.61
N GLU A 46 -3.04 -36.16 21.60
CA GLU A 46 -2.22 -36.51 22.75
C GLU A 46 -1.31 -35.36 23.14
N ILE A 47 -0.65 -34.72 22.17
CA ILE A 47 0.25 -33.57 22.38
C ILE A 47 -0.50 -32.42 23.05
N ILE A 48 -1.70 -32.06 22.57
CA ILE A 48 -2.52 -30.99 23.16
C ILE A 48 -2.87 -31.30 24.62
N ARG A 49 -3.34 -32.54 24.92
CA ARG A 49 -3.70 -32.94 26.28
C ARG A 49 -2.49 -32.99 27.22
N GLU A 50 -1.34 -33.48 26.76
CA GLU A 50 -0.09 -33.50 27.52
C GLU A 50 0.40 -32.08 27.81
N TRP A 51 0.33 -31.20 26.81
CA TRP A 51 0.68 -29.78 26.94
C TRP A 51 -0.20 -29.05 27.98
N GLY A 52 -1.51 -29.24 27.93
CA GLY A 52 -2.43 -28.66 28.91
C GLY A 52 -2.13 -29.09 30.34
N LYS A 53 -1.89 -30.40 30.57
CA LYS A 53 -1.46 -30.93 31.85
C LYS A 53 -0.13 -30.36 32.34
N LYS A 54 0.87 -30.31 31.46
CA LYS A 54 2.21 -29.80 31.79
C LYS A 54 2.19 -28.33 32.22
N ASN A 55 1.34 -27.52 31.60
CA ASN A 55 1.26 -26.08 31.85
C ASN A 55 0.15 -25.68 32.83
N ASN A 56 -0.57 -26.66 33.43
CA ASN A 56 -1.71 -26.42 34.30
C ASN A 56 -2.83 -25.58 33.67
N ILE A 57 -3.02 -25.70 32.36
CA ILE A 57 -4.07 -25.03 31.59
C ILE A 57 -5.21 -26.04 31.38
N PRO A 58 -6.41 -25.82 32.00
CA PRO A 58 -7.57 -26.69 31.82
C PRO A 58 -8.11 -26.59 30.40
N GLY A 59 -8.74 -27.63 29.92
CA GLY A 59 -9.36 -27.56 28.58
C GLY A 59 -9.82 -28.93 28.08
N GLU A 60 -10.40 -28.93 26.88
CA GLU A 60 -10.94 -30.11 26.21
C GLU A 60 -10.53 -30.17 24.75
N VAL A 61 -10.36 -31.40 24.25
CA VAL A 61 -10.20 -31.69 22.81
C VAL A 61 -11.45 -32.42 22.35
N TYR A 62 -12.25 -31.74 21.54
CA TYR A 62 -13.49 -32.24 20.97
C TYR A 62 -13.24 -32.94 19.64
N ASP A 63 -13.86 -34.07 19.39
CA ASP A 63 -13.87 -34.73 18.10
C ASP A 63 -15.06 -34.23 17.27
N ALA A 64 -14.83 -33.81 16.01
CA ALA A 64 -15.87 -33.47 15.06
C ALA A 64 -15.42 -33.84 13.64
N PRO A 65 -16.35 -34.31 12.77
CA PRO A 65 -15.99 -34.58 11.39
C PRO A 65 -15.64 -33.30 10.65
N TRP A 66 -14.73 -33.39 9.68
CA TRP A 66 -14.45 -32.29 8.78
C TRP A 66 -15.66 -31.96 7.90
N GLN A 67 -16.07 -30.69 7.89
CA GLN A 67 -17.22 -30.19 7.12
C GLN A 67 -16.86 -28.93 6.28
N GLY A 68 -15.60 -28.74 5.91
CA GLY A 68 -15.06 -27.52 5.35
C GLY A 68 -14.69 -26.51 6.45
N PHE A 69 -13.92 -25.47 6.07
CA PHE A 69 -13.37 -24.52 7.05
C PHE A 69 -14.44 -23.77 7.82
N GLY A 70 -15.39 -23.13 7.15
CA GLY A 70 -16.42 -22.32 7.81
C GLY A 70 -17.25 -23.11 8.80
N LYS A 71 -17.79 -24.28 8.39
CA LYS A 71 -18.60 -25.14 9.27
C LYS A 71 -17.77 -25.70 10.43
N SER A 72 -16.56 -26.18 10.18
CA SER A 72 -15.68 -26.74 11.23
C SER A 72 -15.25 -25.66 12.25
N ARG A 73 -14.90 -24.44 11.81
CA ARG A 73 -14.62 -23.31 12.72
C ARG A 73 -15.85 -22.90 13.52
N SER A 74 -17.05 -22.91 12.93
CA SER A 74 -18.30 -22.66 13.64
C SER A 74 -18.59 -23.72 14.70
N VAL A 75 -18.28 -24.99 14.41
CA VAL A 75 -18.37 -26.06 15.42
C VAL A 75 -17.37 -25.82 16.56
N SER A 76 -16.15 -25.40 16.24
CA SER A 76 -15.12 -25.09 17.24
C SER A 76 -15.54 -23.95 18.17
N LEU A 77 -16.12 -22.85 17.64
CA LEU A 77 -16.67 -21.78 18.47
C LEU A 77 -17.78 -22.26 19.40
N ARG A 78 -18.74 -23.09 18.90
CA ARG A 78 -19.78 -23.69 19.75
C ARG A 78 -19.24 -24.64 20.84
N ASN A 79 -18.14 -25.32 20.58
CA ASN A 79 -17.45 -26.13 21.58
C ASN A 79 -16.79 -25.23 22.64
N ALA A 80 -16.15 -24.14 22.21
CA ALA A 80 -15.55 -23.15 23.11
C ALA A 80 -16.60 -22.44 24.00
N ASP A 81 -17.80 -22.16 23.48
CA ASP A 81 -18.94 -21.65 24.28
C ASP A 81 -19.28 -22.56 25.47
N LYS A 82 -19.21 -23.90 25.28
CA LYS A 82 -19.46 -24.89 26.35
C LYS A 82 -18.37 -24.86 27.42
N GLY A 83 -17.16 -24.46 27.07
CA GLY A 83 -16.01 -24.38 27.97
C GLY A 83 -16.16 -23.36 29.11
N GLY A 84 -17.06 -22.36 28.94
CA GLY A 84 -17.41 -21.40 29.98
C GLY A 84 -16.42 -20.24 30.17
N ALA A 85 -15.49 -20.02 29.25
CA ALA A 85 -14.69 -18.79 29.19
C ALA A 85 -15.55 -17.62 28.70
N ASP A 86 -15.12 -16.38 28.97
CA ASP A 86 -15.80 -15.17 28.47
C ASP A 86 -15.58 -14.91 27.01
N TYR A 87 -14.40 -15.27 26.50
CA TYR A 87 -13.96 -15.06 25.11
C TYR A 87 -13.26 -16.28 24.53
N SER A 88 -13.39 -16.46 23.22
CA SER A 88 -12.63 -17.42 22.42
C SER A 88 -11.58 -16.71 21.56
N TRP A 89 -10.32 -17.08 21.69
CA TRP A 89 -9.27 -16.64 20.77
C TRP A 89 -9.04 -17.71 19.71
N VAL A 90 -9.46 -17.41 18.48
CA VAL A 90 -9.29 -18.31 17.33
C VAL A 90 -7.92 -18.08 16.70
N ILE A 91 -7.12 -19.13 16.56
CA ILE A 91 -5.80 -19.11 15.92
C ILE A 91 -5.58 -20.43 15.19
N ASP A 92 -4.81 -20.41 14.10
CA ASP A 92 -4.48 -21.63 13.36
C ASP A 92 -3.30 -22.37 14.02
N ALA A 93 -3.24 -23.70 13.86
CA ALA A 93 -2.28 -24.55 14.57
C ALA A 93 -0.81 -24.28 14.23
N ASP A 94 -0.55 -23.71 13.07
CA ASP A 94 0.78 -23.32 12.60
C ASP A 94 1.12 -21.85 12.80
N ASP A 95 0.18 -21.03 13.30
CA ASP A 95 0.41 -19.63 13.64
C ASP A 95 1.03 -19.46 15.04
N MET A 96 1.66 -18.33 15.30
CA MET A 96 2.20 -18.02 16.62
C MET A 96 2.19 -16.52 16.92
N ILE A 97 2.17 -16.16 18.20
CA ILE A 97 2.31 -14.76 18.63
C ILE A 97 3.77 -14.36 18.61
N LYS A 98 4.11 -13.29 17.88
CA LYS A 98 5.40 -12.61 17.94
C LYS A 98 5.28 -11.25 18.61
N GLY A 99 6.31 -10.86 19.33
CA GLY A 99 6.32 -9.61 20.11
C GLY A 99 5.63 -9.75 21.45
N THR A 100 5.08 -8.65 21.97
CA THR A 100 4.44 -8.61 23.30
C THR A 100 2.99 -8.16 23.15
N PHE A 101 2.07 -9.10 23.25
CA PHE A 101 0.63 -8.82 23.33
C PHE A 101 0.27 -8.44 24.78
N ALA A 102 -0.67 -7.50 24.93
CA ALA A 102 -1.24 -7.17 26.23
C ALA A 102 -2.73 -6.86 26.07
N TYR A 103 -3.54 -7.38 26.98
CA TYR A 103 -4.94 -7.01 27.06
C TYR A 103 -5.08 -5.58 27.58
N PRO A 104 -5.84 -4.69 26.90
CA PRO A 104 -6.08 -3.34 27.41
C PRO A 104 -7.01 -3.36 28.62
N PRO A 105 -7.04 -2.31 29.46
CA PRO A 105 -7.91 -2.24 30.63
C PRO A 105 -9.41 -2.43 30.35
N GLU A 106 -9.86 -1.98 29.16
CA GLU A 106 -11.24 -2.09 28.65
C GLU A 106 -11.55 -3.44 27.98
N PHE A 107 -10.63 -4.42 28.07
CA PHE A 107 -10.88 -5.75 27.51
C PHE A 107 -12.11 -6.38 28.18
N GLY A 108 -13.07 -6.81 27.36
CA GLY A 108 -14.36 -7.38 27.83
C GLY A 108 -15.58 -6.55 27.44
N GLU A 109 -15.39 -5.30 26.99
CA GLU A 109 -16.50 -4.40 26.64
C GLU A 109 -17.03 -4.61 25.21
N HIS A 110 -16.31 -5.33 24.35
CA HIS A 110 -16.62 -5.48 22.93
C HIS A 110 -17.04 -6.91 22.58
N ALA A 111 -17.83 -7.03 21.51
CA ALA A 111 -18.30 -8.32 20.99
C ALA A 111 -17.17 -9.14 20.35
N ALA A 112 -16.20 -8.49 19.74
CA ALA A 112 -15.02 -9.12 19.17
C ALA A 112 -13.85 -8.14 19.13
N TYR A 113 -12.66 -8.71 18.95
CA TYR A 113 -11.43 -7.92 18.76
C TYR A 113 -10.68 -8.37 17.53
N THR A 114 -10.30 -7.35 16.73
CA THR A 114 -9.48 -7.50 15.54
C THR A 114 -8.02 -7.43 15.92
N LEU A 115 -7.23 -8.41 15.54
CA LEU A 115 -5.80 -8.52 15.81
C LEU A 115 -4.98 -8.33 14.54
N LYS A 116 -3.74 -7.88 14.72
CA LYS A 116 -2.75 -7.74 13.66
C LYS A 116 -2.14 -9.08 13.29
N ILE A 117 -2.08 -9.36 11.99
CA ILE A 117 -1.53 -10.58 11.43
C ILE A 117 -0.44 -10.19 10.43
N ASN A 118 0.69 -10.89 10.47
CA ASN A 118 1.79 -10.74 9.53
C ASN A 118 2.05 -12.04 8.78
N ARG A 119 2.41 -11.93 7.50
CA ARG A 119 2.98 -13.03 6.71
C ARG A 119 4.08 -12.46 5.82
N GLY A 120 5.32 -12.71 6.17
CA GLY A 120 6.43 -12.04 5.51
C GLY A 120 6.30 -10.51 5.62
N ASP A 121 6.27 -9.82 4.48
CA ASP A 121 6.14 -8.37 4.41
C ASP A 121 4.67 -7.87 4.43
N PHE A 122 3.69 -8.79 4.45
CA PHE A 122 2.28 -8.44 4.46
C PHE A 122 1.75 -8.32 5.87
N GLU A 123 1.01 -7.25 6.13
CA GLU A 123 0.27 -7.01 7.37
C GLU A 123 -1.21 -6.78 7.06
N TRP A 124 -2.09 -7.43 7.83
CA TRP A 124 -3.53 -7.18 7.77
C TRP A 124 -4.16 -7.37 9.14
N TRP A 125 -5.45 -7.08 9.24
CA TRP A 125 -6.23 -7.17 10.46
C TRP A 125 -7.40 -8.14 10.28
N ARG A 126 -7.62 -9.03 11.25
CA ARG A 126 -8.71 -10.01 11.23
C ARG A 126 -9.31 -10.15 12.63
N ASN A 127 -10.65 -10.35 12.71
CA ASN A 127 -11.31 -10.71 13.95
C ASN A 127 -10.77 -12.06 14.43
N GLN A 128 -10.22 -12.10 15.65
CA GLN A 128 -9.58 -13.28 16.21
C GLN A 128 -10.08 -13.61 17.61
N ILE A 129 -10.55 -12.62 18.39
CA ILE A 129 -11.08 -12.85 19.72
C ILE A 129 -12.57 -12.51 19.69
N PHE A 130 -13.41 -13.46 20.13
CA PHE A 130 -14.87 -13.39 20.06
C PHE A 130 -15.46 -13.59 21.43
N LYS A 131 -16.44 -12.75 21.82
CA LYS A 131 -17.20 -12.94 23.04
C LYS A 131 -18.06 -14.19 22.91
N ASN A 132 -17.95 -15.10 23.88
CA ASN A 132 -18.68 -16.37 23.87
C ASN A 132 -20.19 -16.16 24.07
N ASN A 133 -20.98 -17.14 23.64
CA ASN A 133 -22.44 -17.18 23.75
C ASN A 133 -23.16 -16.05 22.99
N MET A 134 -22.54 -15.47 21.95
CA MET A 134 -23.14 -14.46 21.08
C MET A 134 -23.62 -15.01 19.73
N GLY A 135 -23.48 -16.30 19.49
CA GLY A 135 -23.88 -16.93 18.21
C GLY A 135 -22.92 -16.63 17.05
N TRP A 136 -21.63 -16.45 17.35
CA TRP A 136 -20.62 -16.30 16.30
C TRP A 136 -20.54 -17.57 15.44
N GLU A 137 -20.49 -17.37 14.13
CA GLU A 137 -20.33 -18.43 13.15
C GLU A 137 -19.38 -17.96 12.03
N TYR A 138 -18.74 -18.92 11.36
CA TYR A 138 -17.95 -18.65 10.17
C TYR A 138 -18.80 -18.93 8.93
N VAL A 139 -18.89 -17.96 8.05
CA VAL A 139 -19.66 -18.01 6.80
C VAL A 139 -18.69 -18.11 5.63
N GLY A 140 -18.99 -19.00 4.69
CA GLY A 140 -18.23 -19.25 3.46
C GLY A 140 -17.48 -20.59 3.46
N VAL A 141 -17.35 -21.17 2.27
CA VAL A 141 -16.65 -22.47 2.08
C VAL A 141 -15.13 -22.30 2.03
N ILE A 142 -14.69 -21.18 1.46
CA ILE A 142 -13.29 -20.74 1.39
C ILE A 142 -13.26 -19.25 1.67
N HIS A 143 -12.16 -18.76 2.27
CA HIS A 143 -12.05 -17.36 2.70
C HIS A 143 -13.19 -16.96 3.64
N GLU A 144 -13.54 -17.87 4.54
CA GLU A 144 -14.58 -17.69 5.53
C GLU A 144 -14.29 -16.49 6.43
N TYR A 145 -15.36 -15.83 6.86
CA TYR A 145 -15.30 -14.73 7.81
C TYR A 145 -16.24 -14.97 9.00
N ALA A 146 -15.86 -14.46 10.14
CA ALA A 146 -16.71 -14.55 11.33
C ALA A 146 -17.87 -13.56 11.20
N ASN A 147 -19.08 -14.07 11.39
CA ASN A 147 -20.34 -13.35 11.41
C ASN A 147 -21.05 -13.56 12.73
N CYS A 148 -21.76 -12.55 13.20
CA CYS A 148 -22.67 -12.63 14.33
C CYS A 148 -23.99 -12.00 13.89
N PRO A 149 -25.00 -12.81 13.52
CA PRO A 149 -26.25 -12.32 12.93
C PRO A 149 -27.00 -11.30 13.81
N ASP A 150 -26.87 -11.43 15.12
CA ASP A 150 -27.55 -10.58 16.07
C ASP A 150 -26.65 -9.47 16.68
N LEU A 151 -25.47 -9.24 16.10
CA LEU A 151 -24.51 -8.26 16.66
C LEU A 151 -25.13 -6.87 16.88
N GLU A 152 -25.85 -6.36 15.89
CA GLU A 152 -26.48 -5.03 15.96
C GLU A 152 -27.50 -4.95 17.10
N LYS A 153 -28.22 -6.04 17.40
CA LYS A 153 -29.20 -6.10 18.50
C LYS A 153 -28.55 -6.01 19.87
N THR A 154 -27.27 -6.37 19.97
CA THR A 154 -26.55 -6.33 21.25
C THR A 154 -26.06 -4.94 21.61
N GLY A 155 -25.96 -4.03 20.64
CA GLY A 155 -25.32 -2.71 20.78
C GLY A 155 -23.81 -2.75 21.01
N MET A 156 -23.19 -3.95 20.98
CA MET A 156 -21.74 -4.10 21.15
C MET A 156 -21.03 -3.88 19.83
N GLN A 157 -19.79 -3.41 19.92
CA GLN A 157 -18.94 -3.11 18.77
C GLN A 157 -17.79 -4.12 18.66
N VAL A 158 -17.12 -4.11 17.50
CA VAL A 158 -15.84 -4.78 17.29
C VAL A 158 -14.72 -3.74 17.47
N ALA A 159 -13.71 -4.05 18.28
CA ALA A 159 -12.59 -3.18 18.54
C ALA A 159 -11.29 -3.71 17.92
N ARG A 160 -10.36 -2.82 17.62
CA ARG A 160 -9.02 -3.17 17.15
C ARG A 160 -8.04 -3.13 18.32
N LEU A 161 -7.30 -4.21 18.53
CA LEU A 161 -6.24 -4.26 19.54
C LEU A 161 -4.89 -3.96 18.86
N GLY A 162 -4.38 -2.74 19.08
CA GLY A 162 -3.03 -2.36 18.67
C GLY A 162 -1.97 -2.86 19.65
N GLY A 163 -0.69 -2.63 19.32
CA GLY A 163 0.41 -2.99 20.20
C GLY A 163 1.65 -3.48 19.46
N ASN A 164 2.69 -3.79 20.23
CA ASN A 164 3.96 -4.29 19.68
C ASN A 164 3.92 -5.83 19.57
N TYR A 165 2.95 -6.36 18.84
CA TYR A 165 2.80 -7.78 18.58
C TYR A 165 2.25 -7.99 17.16
N ALA A 166 2.36 -9.21 16.67
CA ALA A 166 1.60 -9.70 15.54
C ALA A 166 1.37 -11.22 15.67
N ILE A 167 0.29 -11.72 15.07
CA ILE A 167 0.16 -13.14 14.78
C ILE A 167 0.99 -13.41 13.52
N ASP A 168 2.03 -14.21 13.64
CA ASP A 168 2.84 -14.66 12.51
C ASP A 168 2.10 -15.81 11.82
N ALA A 169 1.42 -15.48 10.72
CA ALA A 169 0.66 -16.45 9.94
C ALA A 169 1.62 -17.23 9.04
N ARG A 170 1.93 -18.43 9.47
CA ARG A 170 2.83 -19.33 8.74
C ARG A 170 2.05 -20.25 7.79
N THR A 171 2.74 -20.92 6.90
CA THR A 171 2.16 -21.90 5.96
C THR A 171 2.84 -23.27 6.13
N LEU A 172 2.91 -23.71 7.40
CA LEU A 172 3.61 -24.93 7.80
C LEU A 172 2.67 -26.07 8.18
N GLY A 173 1.36 -25.79 8.23
CA GLY A 173 0.32 -26.77 8.56
C GLY A 173 0.19 -27.88 7.51
N ASN A 174 -0.43 -28.98 7.90
CA ASN A 174 -0.53 -30.18 7.08
C ASN A 174 -1.26 -29.95 5.74
N ARG A 175 -2.18 -28.98 5.66
CA ARG A 175 -2.89 -28.63 4.41
C ARG A 175 -1.95 -28.21 3.27
N THR A 176 -0.82 -27.55 3.58
CA THR A 176 0.13 -27.16 2.51
C THR A 176 0.78 -28.36 1.87
N LYS A 177 0.98 -29.44 2.60
CA LYS A 177 1.59 -30.70 2.12
C LYS A 177 0.70 -31.44 1.13
N GLU A 178 -0.62 -31.23 1.15
CA GLU A 178 -1.57 -31.86 0.21
C GLU A 178 -1.32 -31.41 -1.23
N PHE A 179 -0.80 -30.18 -1.41
CA PHE A 179 -0.49 -29.61 -2.71
C PHE A 179 1.01 -29.65 -3.06
N ASP A 180 1.87 -30.20 -2.18
CA ASP A 180 3.29 -30.31 -2.46
C ASP A 180 3.54 -31.21 -3.68
N VAL A 181 4.12 -30.61 -4.71
CA VAL A 181 4.55 -31.34 -5.92
C VAL A 181 5.91 -31.94 -5.63
N LYS A 182 6.01 -33.28 -5.65
CA LYS A 182 7.31 -33.96 -5.68
C LYS A 182 7.92 -33.67 -7.06
N LEU A 183 8.95 -32.83 -7.09
CA LEU A 183 9.75 -32.61 -8.30
C LEU A 183 10.47 -33.92 -8.67
N GLU A 184 10.39 -34.35 -9.93
CA GLU A 184 11.22 -35.41 -10.47
C GLU A 184 12.68 -34.92 -10.55
N GLU A 185 13.64 -35.83 -10.33
CA GLU A 185 15.09 -35.54 -10.39
C GLU A 185 15.44 -34.85 -11.73
N GLY A 186 15.81 -33.54 -11.70
CA GLY A 186 16.26 -32.78 -12.85
C GLY A 186 15.32 -31.63 -13.32
N GLN A 187 14.21 -31.40 -12.65
CA GLN A 187 13.36 -30.22 -12.92
C GLN A 187 13.79 -29.02 -12.07
N GLU A 188 14.34 -27.98 -12.73
CA GLU A 188 14.63 -26.67 -12.15
C GLU A 188 13.35 -25.79 -12.19
N GLU A 189 12.32 -26.15 -11.44
CA GLU A 189 11.22 -25.20 -11.15
C GLU A 189 11.37 -24.68 -9.72
N GLU A 190 11.03 -23.37 -9.52
CA GLU A 190 11.01 -22.78 -8.19
C GLU A 190 10.09 -23.60 -7.27
N PRO A 191 10.64 -24.25 -6.22
CA PRO A 191 9.83 -25.04 -5.31
C PRO A 191 8.68 -24.22 -4.73
N GLY A 192 7.46 -24.66 -4.91
CA GLY A 192 6.27 -24.00 -4.39
C GLY A 192 5.36 -23.33 -5.44
N LYS A 193 5.85 -22.91 -6.58
CA LYS A 193 5.03 -22.17 -7.57
C LYS A 193 3.92 -23.04 -8.16
N GLU A 194 4.22 -24.26 -8.52
CA GLU A 194 3.23 -25.21 -9.05
C GLU A 194 2.25 -25.69 -7.97
N SER A 195 2.73 -25.89 -6.73
CA SER A 195 1.89 -26.23 -5.58
C SER A 195 0.87 -25.11 -5.28
N TRP A 196 1.31 -23.86 -5.29
CA TRP A 196 0.44 -22.70 -5.10
C TRP A 196 -0.61 -22.61 -6.21
N ARG A 197 -0.20 -22.79 -7.46
CA ARG A 197 -1.10 -22.78 -8.60
C ARG A 197 -2.19 -23.84 -8.48
N LYS A 198 -1.81 -25.09 -8.15
CA LYS A 198 -2.76 -26.19 -7.95
C LYS A 198 -3.75 -25.90 -6.84
N LYS A 199 -3.26 -25.37 -5.72
CA LYS A 199 -4.12 -24.95 -4.60
C LYS A 199 -5.16 -23.92 -5.05
N TYR A 200 -4.75 -22.85 -5.73
CA TYR A 200 -5.69 -21.82 -6.15
C TYR A 200 -6.68 -22.32 -7.20
N LEU A 201 -6.26 -23.17 -8.13
CA LEU A 201 -7.18 -23.77 -9.09
C LEU A 201 -8.20 -24.71 -8.41
N HIS A 202 -7.79 -25.47 -7.38
CA HIS A 202 -8.71 -26.26 -6.58
C HIS A 202 -9.69 -25.38 -5.77
N ASP A 203 -9.20 -24.28 -5.18
CA ASP A 203 -10.07 -23.28 -4.52
C ASP A 203 -11.09 -22.70 -5.51
N ALA A 204 -10.66 -22.44 -6.76
CA ALA A 204 -11.56 -21.98 -7.82
C ALA A 204 -12.63 -23.03 -8.19
N GLU A 205 -12.25 -24.28 -8.34
CA GLU A 205 -13.21 -25.38 -8.62
C GLU A 205 -14.27 -25.49 -7.52
N THR A 206 -13.85 -25.42 -6.25
CA THR A 206 -14.77 -25.46 -5.11
C THR A 206 -15.77 -24.30 -5.13
N LEU A 207 -15.31 -23.08 -5.39
CA LEU A 207 -16.17 -21.89 -5.45
C LEU A 207 -17.08 -21.92 -6.68
N LEU A 208 -16.57 -22.40 -7.82
CA LEU A 208 -17.35 -22.56 -9.04
C LEU A 208 -18.52 -23.54 -8.81
N ASP A 209 -18.26 -24.67 -8.16
CA ASP A 209 -19.30 -25.64 -7.83
C ASP A 209 -20.38 -25.04 -6.92
N CYS A 210 -20.00 -24.24 -5.91
CA CYS A 210 -20.96 -23.52 -5.07
C CYS A 210 -21.80 -22.48 -5.83
N LEU A 211 -21.27 -21.91 -6.91
CA LEU A 211 -21.99 -20.90 -7.70
C LEU A 211 -22.85 -21.50 -8.80
N THR A 212 -22.53 -22.70 -9.28
CA THR A 212 -23.12 -23.25 -10.52
C THR A 212 -23.83 -24.59 -10.37
N ASN A 213 -23.57 -25.34 -9.29
CA ASN A 213 -24.15 -26.65 -9.06
C ASN A 213 -25.30 -26.59 -8.05
N PRO A 214 -26.59 -26.69 -8.48
CA PRO A 214 -27.74 -26.65 -7.57
C PRO A 214 -27.80 -27.81 -6.55
N ASP A 215 -27.10 -28.91 -6.82
CA ASP A 215 -27.03 -30.07 -5.94
C ASP A 215 -25.96 -29.92 -4.84
N ASN A 216 -25.12 -28.88 -4.89
CA ASN A 216 -24.15 -28.58 -3.84
C ASN A 216 -24.88 -28.03 -2.62
N GLU A 217 -24.62 -28.58 -1.43
CA GLU A 217 -25.20 -28.11 -0.17
C GLU A 217 -24.91 -26.63 0.19
N ASN A 218 -23.87 -26.04 -0.44
CA ASN A 218 -23.45 -24.65 -0.30
C ASN A 218 -23.75 -23.84 -1.57
N TYR A 219 -24.74 -24.25 -2.37
CA TYR A 219 -25.13 -23.57 -3.59
C TYR A 219 -25.66 -22.16 -3.33
N GLU A 220 -24.95 -21.15 -3.79
CA GLU A 220 -25.29 -19.75 -3.65
C GLU A 220 -24.89 -18.99 -4.94
N PRO A 221 -25.72 -19.04 -6.02
CA PRO A 221 -25.35 -18.52 -7.34
C PRO A 221 -25.12 -17.00 -7.37
N ASP A 222 -25.69 -16.27 -6.43
CA ASP A 222 -25.58 -14.82 -6.33
C ASP A 222 -24.65 -14.33 -5.20
N ASN A 223 -23.87 -15.23 -4.59
CA ASN A 223 -22.97 -14.84 -3.51
C ASN A 223 -21.80 -14.00 -4.05
N HIS A 224 -21.82 -12.70 -3.72
CA HIS A 224 -20.82 -11.73 -4.18
C HIS A 224 -19.39 -12.11 -3.75
N ARG A 225 -19.24 -12.64 -2.55
CA ARG A 225 -17.95 -13.06 -2.02
C ARG A 225 -17.40 -14.28 -2.78
N TYR A 226 -18.25 -15.25 -3.09
CA TYR A 226 -17.83 -16.41 -3.91
C TYR A 226 -17.41 -15.98 -5.32
N LEU A 227 -18.16 -15.06 -5.95
CA LEU A 227 -17.77 -14.49 -7.26
C LEU A 227 -16.39 -13.83 -7.18
N PHE A 228 -16.16 -13.04 -6.12
CA PHE A 228 -14.89 -12.33 -5.92
C PHE A 228 -13.72 -13.29 -5.74
N TYR A 229 -13.83 -14.24 -4.82
CA TYR A 229 -12.74 -15.17 -4.53
C TYR A 229 -12.54 -16.24 -5.61
N LEU A 230 -13.57 -16.58 -6.39
CA LEU A 230 -13.43 -17.39 -7.59
C LEU A 230 -12.54 -16.68 -8.63
N ALA A 231 -12.84 -15.42 -8.90
CA ALA A 231 -12.03 -14.60 -9.80
C ALA A 231 -10.57 -14.45 -9.29
N GLN A 232 -10.40 -14.20 -7.98
CA GLN A 232 -9.09 -14.10 -7.35
C GLN A 232 -8.32 -15.42 -7.44
N SER A 233 -8.95 -16.55 -7.19
CA SER A 233 -8.34 -17.86 -7.27
C SER A 233 -7.88 -18.19 -8.69
N TYR A 234 -8.68 -17.89 -9.72
CA TYR A 234 -8.22 -18.02 -11.10
C TYR A 234 -7.05 -17.11 -11.42
N PHE A 235 -7.06 -15.87 -10.91
CA PHE A 235 -5.96 -14.91 -11.12
C PHE A 235 -4.66 -15.43 -10.50
N ASP A 236 -4.70 -15.86 -9.24
CA ASP A 236 -3.53 -16.37 -8.52
C ASP A 236 -3.08 -17.74 -9.07
N GLY A 237 -4.01 -18.52 -9.62
CA GLY A 237 -3.73 -19.74 -10.38
C GLY A 237 -3.23 -19.50 -11.81
N GLY A 238 -3.15 -18.24 -12.28
CA GLY A 238 -2.65 -17.87 -13.60
C GLY A 238 -3.61 -18.08 -14.76
N ASP A 239 -4.88 -18.41 -14.50
CA ASP A 239 -5.94 -18.45 -15.53
C ASP A 239 -6.60 -17.08 -15.69
N PHE A 240 -5.86 -16.16 -16.31
CA PHE A 240 -6.30 -14.76 -16.45
C PHE A 240 -7.58 -14.60 -17.29
N ALA A 241 -7.86 -15.52 -18.19
CA ALA A 241 -9.07 -15.46 -19.00
C ALA A 241 -10.33 -15.72 -18.16
N LYS A 242 -10.32 -16.77 -17.34
CA LYS A 242 -11.42 -17.03 -16.41
C LYS A 242 -11.47 -15.99 -15.29
N ALA A 243 -10.33 -15.56 -14.77
CA ALA A 243 -10.26 -14.49 -13.77
C ALA A 243 -10.96 -13.23 -14.26
N LYS A 244 -10.68 -12.80 -15.50
CA LYS A 244 -11.33 -11.64 -16.13
C LYS A 244 -12.84 -11.79 -16.15
N GLU A 245 -13.34 -12.92 -16.69
CA GLU A 245 -14.78 -13.20 -16.79
C GLU A 245 -15.50 -13.08 -15.43
N TRP A 246 -14.91 -13.67 -14.38
CA TRP A 246 -15.53 -13.67 -13.05
C TRP A 246 -15.39 -12.34 -12.32
N TYR A 247 -14.29 -11.59 -12.53
CA TYR A 247 -14.19 -10.22 -12.03
C TYR A 247 -15.17 -9.27 -12.69
N GLU A 248 -15.43 -9.40 -14.00
CA GLU A 248 -16.46 -8.65 -14.71
C GLU A 248 -17.85 -8.92 -14.09
N LYS A 249 -18.22 -10.19 -13.91
CA LYS A 249 -19.46 -10.56 -13.22
C LYS A 249 -19.56 -10.00 -11.80
N ARG A 250 -18.43 -10.03 -11.04
CA ARG A 250 -18.40 -9.46 -9.69
C ARG A 250 -18.58 -7.94 -9.69
N ALA A 251 -17.96 -7.25 -10.62
CA ALA A 251 -18.05 -5.79 -10.73
C ALA A 251 -19.48 -5.31 -11.01
N GLU A 252 -20.25 -6.07 -11.78
CA GLU A 252 -21.66 -5.76 -12.12
C GLU A 252 -22.64 -5.95 -10.97
N LYS A 253 -22.33 -6.82 -10.00
CA LYS A 253 -23.26 -7.17 -8.90
C LYS A 253 -23.45 -6.08 -7.85
N GLY A 254 -22.59 -5.07 -7.77
CA GLY A 254 -22.65 -4.05 -6.71
C GLY A 254 -22.27 -4.61 -5.33
N GLY A 255 -22.86 -4.09 -4.27
CA GLY A 255 -22.57 -4.49 -2.88
C GLY A 255 -21.38 -3.76 -2.29
N TRP A 256 -20.40 -4.48 -1.70
CA TRP A 256 -19.26 -3.83 -1.08
C TRP A 256 -18.36 -3.12 -2.12
N GLU A 257 -18.28 -1.81 -1.99
CA GLU A 257 -17.61 -0.93 -2.97
C GLU A 257 -16.13 -1.26 -3.18
N GLU A 258 -15.41 -1.71 -2.14
CA GLU A 258 -14.01 -2.08 -2.29
C GLU A 258 -13.83 -3.33 -3.16
N GLU A 259 -14.67 -4.36 -2.99
CA GLU A 259 -14.62 -5.54 -3.86
C GLU A 259 -15.03 -5.20 -5.30
N GLN A 260 -16.04 -4.34 -5.47
CA GLN A 260 -16.48 -3.91 -6.81
C GLN A 260 -15.36 -3.15 -7.52
N TRP A 261 -14.77 -2.15 -6.87
CA TRP A 261 -13.65 -1.39 -7.39
C TRP A 261 -12.44 -2.29 -7.72
N TYR A 262 -12.06 -3.14 -6.76
CA TYR A 262 -10.91 -4.03 -6.92
C TYR A 262 -11.11 -5.01 -8.09
N SER A 263 -12.35 -5.47 -8.31
CA SER A 263 -12.67 -6.33 -9.45
C SER A 263 -12.41 -5.62 -10.79
N VAL A 264 -12.80 -4.34 -10.94
CA VAL A 264 -12.51 -3.56 -12.15
C VAL A 264 -11.00 -3.36 -12.35
N LEU A 265 -10.26 -3.07 -11.28
CA LEU A 265 -8.79 -3.00 -11.32
C LEU A 265 -8.18 -4.33 -11.81
N ARG A 266 -8.68 -5.45 -11.28
CA ARG A 266 -8.19 -6.79 -11.66
C ARG A 266 -8.57 -7.19 -13.08
N VAL A 267 -9.70 -6.75 -13.61
CA VAL A 267 -10.04 -6.90 -15.05
C VAL A 267 -8.93 -6.27 -15.90
N ALA A 268 -8.54 -5.02 -15.64
CA ALA A 268 -7.47 -4.36 -16.37
C ALA A 268 -6.11 -5.09 -16.24
N MET A 269 -5.82 -5.65 -15.06
CA MET A 269 -4.61 -6.46 -14.85
C MET A 269 -4.66 -7.79 -15.63
N CYS A 270 -5.83 -8.45 -15.69
CA CYS A 270 -6.03 -9.65 -16.52
C CYS A 270 -5.81 -9.32 -18.00
N MET A 271 -6.40 -8.25 -18.51
CA MET A 271 -6.21 -7.77 -19.89
C MET A 271 -4.74 -7.54 -20.22
N THR A 272 -3.99 -6.95 -19.25
CA THR A 272 -2.54 -6.75 -19.39
C THR A 272 -1.80 -8.07 -19.52
N ASN A 273 -2.11 -9.06 -18.68
CA ASN A 273 -1.46 -10.38 -18.72
C ASN A 273 -1.84 -11.20 -19.96
N LEU A 274 -3.04 -10.99 -20.48
CA LEU A 274 -3.51 -11.63 -21.74
C LEU A 274 -2.95 -10.95 -22.99
N GLY A 275 -2.28 -9.80 -22.85
CA GLY A 275 -1.79 -9.03 -24.01
C GLY A 275 -2.91 -8.42 -24.85
N GLU A 276 -4.05 -8.11 -24.23
CA GLU A 276 -5.15 -7.45 -24.91
C GLU A 276 -4.75 -6.04 -25.37
N LYS A 277 -5.56 -5.47 -26.27
CA LYS A 277 -5.28 -4.17 -26.86
C LYS A 277 -5.14 -3.09 -25.80
N TRP A 278 -3.98 -2.40 -25.82
CA TRP A 278 -3.61 -1.45 -24.76
C TRP A 278 -4.63 -0.33 -24.54
N GLN A 279 -5.24 0.19 -25.61
CA GLN A 279 -6.25 1.24 -25.51
C GLN A 279 -7.44 0.81 -24.66
N ASP A 280 -7.94 -0.40 -24.89
CA ASP A 280 -9.08 -0.94 -24.17
C ASP A 280 -8.70 -1.25 -22.70
N THR A 281 -7.48 -1.76 -22.47
CA THR A 281 -6.93 -2.01 -21.13
C THR A 281 -6.75 -0.71 -20.34
N GLN A 282 -6.23 0.34 -20.98
CA GLN A 282 -6.08 1.65 -20.36
C GLN A 282 -7.43 2.24 -19.93
N ASP A 283 -8.46 2.10 -20.76
CA ASP A 283 -9.80 2.60 -20.45
C ASP A 283 -10.36 1.93 -19.19
N VAL A 284 -10.12 0.63 -18.99
CA VAL A 284 -10.54 -0.08 -17.77
C VAL A 284 -9.74 0.38 -16.54
N PHE A 285 -8.43 0.63 -16.65
CA PHE A 285 -7.68 1.25 -15.54
C PHE A 285 -8.22 2.63 -15.18
N LEU A 286 -8.56 3.47 -16.17
CA LEU A 286 -9.15 4.79 -15.95
C LEU A 286 -10.55 4.68 -15.33
N GLN A 287 -11.35 3.72 -15.74
CA GLN A 287 -12.63 3.41 -15.11
C GLN A 287 -12.46 3.03 -13.64
N SER A 288 -11.51 2.15 -13.33
CA SER A 288 -11.18 1.79 -11.95
C SER A 288 -10.79 3.03 -11.13
N TYR A 289 -9.94 3.91 -11.66
CA TYR A 289 -9.59 5.17 -10.99
C TYR A 289 -10.81 6.05 -10.74
N ASN A 290 -11.72 6.19 -11.71
CA ASN A 290 -12.93 7.00 -11.56
C ASN A 290 -13.89 6.45 -10.48
N ILE A 291 -13.95 5.12 -10.30
CA ILE A 291 -14.78 4.51 -9.25
C ILE A 291 -14.22 4.84 -7.85
N ARG A 292 -12.89 4.78 -7.68
CA ARG A 292 -12.26 5.03 -6.36
C ARG A 292 -10.98 5.87 -6.49
N PRO A 293 -11.11 7.20 -6.69
CA PRO A 293 -9.95 8.07 -6.94
C PRO A 293 -9.03 8.27 -5.74
N THR A 294 -9.42 7.75 -4.58
CA THR A 294 -8.59 7.71 -3.35
C THR A 294 -7.58 6.56 -3.36
N ARG A 295 -7.61 5.68 -4.36
CA ARG A 295 -6.72 4.53 -4.51
C ARG A 295 -5.72 4.78 -5.65
N VAL A 296 -4.42 4.61 -5.35
CA VAL A 296 -3.33 4.91 -6.28
C VAL A 296 -3.04 3.78 -7.28
N GLU A 297 -3.51 2.58 -7.04
CA GLU A 297 -3.10 1.37 -7.76
C GLU A 297 -3.36 1.45 -9.27
N SER A 298 -4.48 2.05 -9.69
CA SER A 298 -4.78 2.24 -11.12
C SER A 298 -3.78 3.20 -11.77
N LEU A 299 -3.48 4.33 -11.13
CA LEU A 299 -2.52 5.31 -11.65
C LEU A 299 -1.08 4.75 -11.67
N PHE A 300 -0.72 3.95 -10.69
CA PHE A 300 0.57 3.27 -10.66
C PHE A 300 0.73 2.32 -11.85
N ASN A 301 -0.27 1.47 -12.12
CA ASN A 301 -0.22 0.57 -13.26
C ASN A 301 -0.15 1.33 -14.58
N LEU A 302 -0.93 2.40 -14.74
CA LEU A 302 -0.86 3.28 -15.92
C LEU A 302 0.53 3.91 -16.08
N ALA A 303 1.11 4.45 -15.00
CA ALA A 303 2.44 5.05 -15.03
C ALA A 303 3.50 4.05 -15.47
N ARG A 304 3.52 2.90 -14.82
CA ARG A 304 4.47 1.82 -15.07
C ARG A 304 4.37 1.27 -16.50
N ILE A 305 3.17 0.94 -16.97
CA ILE A 305 2.98 0.35 -18.29
C ILE A 305 3.31 1.36 -19.38
N HIS A 306 2.92 2.64 -19.26
CA HIS A 306 3.32 3.66 -20.20
C HIS A 306 4.86 3.84 -20.27
N ARG A 307 5.53 3.86 -19.13
CA ARG A 307 7.01 3.92 -19.10
C ARG A 307 7.63 2.71 -19.81
N MET A 308 7.15 1.51 -19.50
CA MET A 308 7.66 0.26 -20.10
C MET A 308 7.42 0.19 -21.62
N ASN A 309 6.32 0.77 -22.10
CA ASN A 309 5.97 0.83 -23.51
C ASN A 309 6.60 2.04 -24.24
N GLY A 310 7.64 2.67 -23.66
CA GLY A 310 8.37 3.77 -24.31
C GLY A 310 7.63 5.11 -24.34
N ASN A 311 6.62 5.28 -23.49
CA ASN A 311 5.84 6.52 -23.35
C ASN A 311 6.07 7.19 -21.98
N PRO A 312 7.33 7.51 -21.58
CA PRO A 312 7.62 7.97 -20.22
C PRO A 312 6.96 9.31 -19.87
N LYS A 313 6.61 10.14 -20.85
CA LYS A 313 5.90 11.39 -20.61
C LYS A 313 4.47 11.17 -20.13
N LEU A 314 3.77 10.15 -20.63
CA LEU A 314 2.47 9.74 -20.11
C LEU A 314 2.64 9.06 -18.74
N GLY A 315 3.65 8.21 -18.60
CA GLY A 315 4.02 7.62 -17.31
C GLY A 315 4.21 8.68 -16.22
N TYR A 316 4.91 9.77 -16.53
CA TYR A 316 5.09 10.90 -15.64
C TYR A 316 3.76 11.54 -15.17
N LEU A 317 2.83 11.76 -16.09
CA LEU A 317 1.54 12.37 -15.73
C LEU A 317 0.79 11.53 -14.68
N PHE A 318 0.69 10.22 -14.90
CA PHE A 318 0.03 9.31 -13.97
C PHE A 318 0.80 9.16 -12.66
N ALA A 319 2.12 9.07 -12.69
CA ALA A 319 2.94 9.02 -11.49
C ALA A 319 2.81 10.29 -10.65
N LYS A 320 2.84 11.47 -11.29
CA LYS A 320 2.68 12.77 -10.61
C LYS A 320 1.31 12.89 -9.94
N MET A 321 0.24 12.45 -10.60
CA MET A 321 -1.10 12.39 -10.00
C MET A 321 -1.12 11.40 -8.84
N GLY A 322 -0.55 10.21 -9.01
CA GLY A 322 -0.54 9.17 -7.99
C GLY A 322 0.21 9.56 -6.72
N CYS A 323 1.31 10.30 -6.83
CA CYS A 323 2.06 10.81 -5.67
C CYS A 323 1.25 11.79 -4.79
N GLN A 324 0.13 12.30 -5.26
CA GLN A 324 -0.75 13.19 -4.49
C GLN A 324 -1.81 12.42 -3.69
N ILE A 325 -1.96 11.13 -3.91
CA ILE A 325 -2.96 10.29 -3.22
C ILE A 325 -2.31 9.72 -1.95
N PRO A 326 -2.81 10.11 -0.76
CA PRO A 326 -2.30 9.56 0.50
C PRO A 326 -2.74 8.10 0.69
N PHE A 327 -2.05 7.38 1.57
CA PHE A 327 -2.48 6.04 1.99
C PHE A 327 -3.91 6.09 2.58
N PRO A 328 -4.85 5.25 2.10
CA PRO A 328 -6.24 5.28 2.55
C PRO A 328 -6.40 4.59 3.90
N PRO A 329 -6.62 5.34 5.01
CA PRO A 329 -6.60 4.76 6.35
C PRO A 329 -7.80 3.85 6.67
N ASN A 330 -8.89 4.01 5.93
CA ASN A 330 -10.16 3.31 6.16
C ASN A 330 -10.39 2.13 5.21
N ASP A 331 -9.61 2.01 4.14
CA ASP A 331 -9.72 0.89 3.22
C ASP A 331 -9.07 -0.36 3.82
N VAL A 332 -9.70 -1.50 3.63
CA VAL A 332 -9.25 -2.76 4.23
C VAL A 332 -8.97 -3.86 3.20
N LEU A 333 -9.52 -3.74 1.98
CA LEU A 333 -9.35 -4.76 0.95
C LEU A 333 -8.06 -4.52 0.15
N PHE A 334 -7.07 -5.38 0.36
CA PHE A 334 -5.86 -5.50 -0.46
C PHE A 334 -5.19 -4.14 -0.81
N VAL A 335 -5.00 -3.27 0.19
CA VAL A 335 -4.27 -2.02 0.00
C VAL A 335 -2.81 -2.34 -0.22
N ALA A 336 -2.30 -2.03 -1.42
CA ALA A 336 -0.91 -2.28 -1.78
C ALA A 336 0.01 -1.20 -1.20
N LYS A 337 0.39 -1.35 0.07
CA LYS A 337 1.16 -0.35 0.84
C LYS A 337 2.44 0.09 0.13
N ASP A 338 3.16 -0.83 -0.49
CA ASP A 338 4.41 -0.56 -1.22
C ASP A 338 4.25 0.45 -2.35
N ILE A 339 3.07 0.49 -2.98
CA ILE A 339 2.80 1.47 -4.03
C ILE A 339 2.84 2.88 -3.44
N TYR A 340 2.24 3.09 -2.26
CA TYR A 340 2.20 4.39 -1.57
C TYR A 340 3.55 4.74 -0.97
N ASP A 341 4.24 3.77 -0.39
CA ASP A 341 5.49 3.98 0.31
C ASP A 341 6.62 4.36 -0.64
N TRP A 342 6.75 3.65 -1.77
CA TRP A 342 7.90 3.86 -2.64
C TRP A 342 7.65 3.70 -4.16
N GLN A 343 6.80 2.78 -4.62
CA GLN A 343 6.74 2.43 -6.04
C GLN A 343 6.26 3.59 -6.92
N ILE A 344 5.22 4.33 -6.50
CA ILE A 344 4.72 5.48 -7.27
C ILE A 344 5.75 6.63 -7.32
N TRP A 345 6.54 6.81 -6.25
CA TRP A 345 7.61 7.78 -6.19
C TRP A 345 8.78 7.41 -7.09
N ASP A 346 9.06 6.11 -7.20
CA ASP A 346 10.07 5.59 -8.12
C ASP A 346 9.66 5.74 -9.59
N GLU A 347 8.38 5.53 -9.91
CA GLU A 347 7.86 5.84 -11.25
C GLU A 347 7.98 7.32 -11.57
N LEU A 348 7.68 8.21 -10.62
CA LEU A 348 7.88 9.66 -10.79
C LEU A 348 9.35 10.01 -11.00
N ALA A 349 10.25 9.49 -10.15
CA ALA A 349 11.69 9.70 -10.29
C ALA A 349 12.25 9.19 -11.63
N SER A 350 11.73 8.06 -12.11
CA SER A 350 12.17 7.45 -13.37
C SER A 350 11.65 8.18 -14.61
N THR A 351 10.56 8.92 -14.52
CA THR A 351 9.86 9.50 -15.68
C THR A 351 9.98 11.02 -15.80
N ALA A 352 10.23 11.73 -14.70
CA ALA A 352 10.29 13.21 -14.66
C ALA A 352 11.38 13.79 -15.58
N TRP A 353 12.49 13.09 -15.75
CA TRP A 353 13.56 13.49 -16.67
C TRP A 353 13.06 13.74 -18.09
N TYR A 354 12.20 12.90 -18.60
CA TYR A 354 11.68 12.96 -19.97
C TYR A 354 10.71 14.12 -20.24
N THR A 355 10.23 14.78 -19.17
CA THR A 355 9.34 15.96 -19.27
C THR A 355 10.05 17.27 -18.96
N GLY A 356 11.29 17.21 -18.47
CA GLY A 356 12.02 18.39 -18.01
C GLY A 356 11.64 18.86 -16.59
N ASP A 357 10.76 18.15 -15.88
CA ASP A 357 10.42 18.47 -14.49
C ASP A 357 11.47 17.86 -13.53
N MET A 358 12.68 18.41 -13.62
CA MET A 358 13.82 17.92 -12.84
C MET A 358 13.63 18.09 -11.33
N GLN A 359 12.86 19.11 -10.92
CA GLN A 359 12.59 19.36 -9.51
C GLN A 359 11.70 18.26 -8.91
N ALA A 360 10.66 17.83 -9.64
CA ALA A 360 9.81 16.72 -9.20
C ALA A 360 10.62 15.40 -9.12
N GLY A 361 11.49 15.15 -10.10
CA GLY A 361 12.36 13.97 -10.09
C GLY A 361 13.37 13.97 -8.93
N LEU A 362 13.99 15.12 -8.64
CA LEU A 362 14.88 15.28 -7.49
C LEU A 362 14.14 15.09 -6.16
N ALA A 363 12.96 15.72 -6.01
CA ALA A 363 12.14 15.59 -4.79
C ALA A 363 11.71 14.14 -4.54
N ALA A 364 11.26 13.42 -5.57
CA ALA A 364 10.89 12.02 -5.49
C ALA A 364 12.09 11.13 -5.10
N SER A 365 13.24 11.34 -5.74
CA SER A 365 14.47 10.61 -5.44
C SER A 365 14.98 10.89 -4.01
N ASN A 366 14.89 12.13 -3.53
CA ASN A 366 15.24 12.50 -2.16
C ASN A 366 14.34 11.77 -1.14
N LYS A 367 13.01 11.76 -1.38
CA LYS A 367 12.07 11.02 -0.53
C LYS A 367 12.45 9.54 -0.44
N LEU A 368 12.66 8.88 -1.57
CA LEU A 368 13.05 7.47 -1.63
C LEU A 368 14.32 7.20 -0.80
N LEU A 369 15.38 7.98 -0.99
CA LEU A 369 16.66 7.80 -0.29
C LEU A 369 16.60 8.16 1.19
N THR A 370 15.67 9.02 1.60
CA THR A 370 15.49 9.42 3.00
C THR A 370 14.69 8.38 3.77
N GLU A 371 13.56 7.93 3.22
CA GLU A 371 12.64 7.00 3.88
C GLU A 371 13.11 5.55 3.78
N LYS A 372 13.77 5.16 2.68
CA LYS A 372 14.35 3.82 2.43
C LYS A 372 13.35 2.67 2.62
N LEU A 373 12.11 2.88 2.20
CA LEU A 373 11.03 1.89 2.29
C LEU A 373 11.01 0.90 1.11
N TYR A 374 11.97 0.99 0.20
CA TYR A 374 12.13 0.12 -0.97
C TYR A 374 13.08 -1.06 -0.67
N PRO A 375 12.94 -2.21 -1.37
CA PRO A 375 13.86 -3.34 -1.25
C PRO A 375 15.30 -2.97 -1.63
N GLN A 376 16.28 -3.55 -0.93
CA GLN A 376 17.70 -3.18 -1.04
C GLN A 376 18.29 -3.35 -2.45
N ASP A 377 17.79 -4.27 -3.24
CA ASP A 377 18.19 -4.50 -4.64
C ASP A 377 17.86 -3.33 -5.57
N HIS A 378 16.91 -2.46 -5.21
CA HIS A 378 16.62 -1.23 -5.94
C HIS A 378 17.54 -0.04 -5.60
N HIS A 379 18.32 -0.14 -4.52
CA HIS A 379 19.08 0.99 -3.97
C HIS A 379 20.04 1.64 -4.97
N GLU A 380 20.87 0.85 -5.65
CA GLU A 380 21.86 1.39 -6.59
C GLU A 380 21.22 2.13 -7.77
N ARG A 381 20.13 1.58 -8.30
CA ARG A 381 19.38 2.21 -9.40
C ARG A 381 18.76 3.54 -8.96
N ILE A 382 18.11 3.57 -7.80
CA ILE A 382 17.51 4.78 -7.23
C ILE A 382 18.60 5.84 -6.94
N LEU A 383 19.72 5.43 -6.36
CA LEU A 383 20.85 6.31 -6.10
C LEU A 383 21.45 6.90 -7.40
N ASN A 384 21.54 6.10 -8.47
CA ASN A 384 22.05 6.58 -9.75
C ASN A 384 21.08 7.57 -10.41
N ASN A 385 19.78 7.35 -10.33
CA ASN A 385 18.77 8.33 -10.77
C ASN A 385 18.92 9.66 -10.00
N TRP A 386 19.03 9.58 -8.68
CA TRP A 386 19.23 10.75 -7.81
C TRP A 386 20.49 11.56 -8.19
N LYS A 387 21.64 10.90 -8.40
CA LYS A 387 22.90 11.56 -8.80
C LYS A 387 22.75 12.37 -10.08
N GLN A 388 21.97 11.89 -11.05
CA GLN A 388 21.72 12.63 -12.30
C GLN A 388 20.94 13.93 -12.03
N TYR A 389 19.91 13.88 -11.17
CA TYR A 389 19.14 15.08 -10.79
C TYR A 389 19.99 16.08 -9.99
N VAL A 390 20.85 15.61 -9.08
CA VAL A 390 21.77 16.46 -8.32
C VAL A 390 22.76 17.16 -9.27
N ALA A 391 23.39 16.43 -10.17
CA ALA A 391 24.34 17.00 -11.12
C ALA A 391 23.68 18.09 -11.99
N TRP A 392 22.45 17.82 -12.48
CA TRP A 392 21.68 18.83 -13.21
C TRP A 392 21.40 20.07 -12.35
N HIS A 393 21.00 19.90 -11.11
CA HIS A 393 20.68 21.00 -10.19
C HIS A 393 21.91 21.87 -9.90
N GLU A 394 23.07 21.25 -9.62
CA GLU A 394 24.35 21.95 -9.41
C GLU A 394 24.77 22.75 -10.64
N GLU A 395 24.57 22.21 -11.84
CA GLU A 395 24.85 22.94 -13.09
C GLU A 395 23.93 24.15 -13.27
N GLN A 396 22.62 24.01 -12.99
CA GLN A 396 21.68 25.15 -13.03
C GLN A 396 22.04 26.24 -12.02
N GLU A 397 22.42 25.90 -10.80
CA GLU A 397 22.88 26.88 -9.81
C GLU A 397 24.15 27.61 -10.28
N LYS A 398 25.11 26.89 -10.84
CA LYS A 398 26.31 27.48 -11.41
C LYS A 398 26.01 28.46 -12.53
N ASN A 399 25.11 28.07 -13.44
CA ASN A 399 24.70 28.93 -14.56
C ASN A 399 23.94 30.18 -14.07
N ALA A 400 23.05 30.02 -13.07
CA ALA A 400 22.32 31.12 -12.47
C ALA A 400 23.26 32.13 -11.79
N LYS A 401 24.25 31.65 -10.99
CA LYS A 401 25.28 32.51 -10.38
C LYS A 401 26.13 33.24 -11.42
N ALA A 402 26.50 32.59 -12.50
CA ALA A 402 27.25 33.20 -13.59
C ALA A 402 26.44 34.30 -14.32
N ALA A 403 25.14 34.05 -14.56
CA ALA A 403 24.25 35.03 -15.17
C ALA A 403 24.03 36.25 -14.28
N GLU A 404 23.85 36.05 -12.95
CA GLU A 404 23.72 37.13 -11.95
C GLU A 404 24.98 38.00 -11.89
N ALA A 405 26.17 37.36 -11.92
CA ALA A 405 27.46 38.05 -11.94
C ALA A 405 27.60 38.90 -13.19
N GLU A 406 27.24 38.41 -14.38
CA GLU A 406 27.29 39.15 -15.61
C GLU A 406 26.31 40.32 -15.66
N GLN A 407 25.07 40.12 -15.17
CA GLN A 407 24.09 41.21 -15.04
C GLN A 407 24.60 42.30 -14.10
N THR A 408 25.22 41.92 -12.97
CA THR A 408 25.79 42.88 -12.02
C THR A 408 26.92 43.68 -12.67
N LYS A 409 27.80 43.01 -13.43
CA LYS A 409 28.87 43.69 -14.18
C LYS A 409 28.34 44.67 -15.21
N GLN A 410 27.32 44.29 -15.97
CA GLN A 410 26.65 45.18 -16.94
C GLN A 410 26.02 46.39 -16.28
N ARG A 411 25.38 46.22 -15.12
CA ARG A 411 24.79 47.31 -14.34
C ARG A 411 25.88 48.31 -13.89
N ILE A 412 27.00 47.82 -13.37
CA ILE A 412 28.12 48.68 -12.94
C ILE A 412 28.67 49.46 -14.13
N LEU A 413 28.88 48.84 -15.24
CA LEU A 413 29.37 49.53 -16.48
C LEU A 413 28.40 50.61 -16.92
N GLN A 414 27.10 50.32 -16.93
CA GLN A 414 26.06 51.31 -17.28
C GLN A 414 25.99 52.48 -16.28
N GLU A 415 26.20 52.26 -15.01
CA GLU A 415 26.24 53.29 -13.96
C GLU A 415 27.53 54.17 -14.17
N GLU A 416 28.68 53.59 -14.53
CA GLU A 416 29.88 54.31 -14.82
C GLU A 416 29.76 55.19 -16.10
N GLU A 417 29.18 54.65 -17.19
CA GLU A 417 28.84 55.43 -18.39
C GLU A 417 27.92 56.58 -18.10
N ASN A 418 26.85 56.35 -17.34
CA ASN A 418 25.91 57.41 -16.93
C ASN A 418 26.61 58.50 -16.09
N ARG A 419 27.53 58.10 -15.18
CA ARG A 419 28.32 58.99 -14.36
C ARG A 419 29.27 59.86 -15.22
N GLN A 420 29.96 59.26 -16.20
CA GLN A 420 30.82 59.97 -17.12
C GLN A 420 30.01 60.93 -18.02
N ALA A 421 28.88 60.50 -18.56
CA ALA A 421 28.00 61.36 -19.33
C ALA A 421 27.47 62.55 -18.51
N ALA A 422 27.14 62.35 -17.23
CA ALA A 422 26.73 63.44 -16.33
C ALA A 422 27.88 64.44 -16.03
N LEU A 423 29.09 63.95 -15.85
CA LEU A 423 30.31 64.82 -15.68
C LEU A 423 30.56 65.62 -16.93
N LYS A 424 30.51 65.06 -18.11
CA LYS A 424 30.69 65.74 -19.42
C LYS A 424 29.62 66.84 -19.60
N ARG A 425 28.39 66.59 -19.30
CA ARG A 425 27.28 67.58 -19.33
C ARG A 425 27.56 68.76 -18.39
N LYS A 426 28.04 68.51 -17.15
CA LYS A 426 28.40 69.53 -16.19
C LYS A 426 29.54 70.40 -16.72
N GLU A 427 30.55 69.83 -17.30
CA GLU A 427 31.66 70.54 -17.89
C GLU A 427 31.26 71.42 -19.09
N GLU A 428 30.45 70.87 -20.01
CA GLU A 428 29.90 71.64 -21.12
C GLU A 428 29.04 72.81 -20.66
N THR A 429 28.25 72.59 -19.59
CA THR A 429 27.43 73.67 -18.96
C THR A 429 28.32 74.76 -18.42
N LYS A 430 29.38 74.39 -17.67
CA LYS A 430 30.37 75.35 -17.09
C LYS A 430 31.07 76.14 -18.21
N ASN A 431 31.49 75.48 -19.30
CA ASN A 431 32.10 76.10 -20.45
C ASN A 431 31.17 77.09 -21.14
N ARG A 432 29.85 76.74 -21.31
CA ARG A 432 28.83 77.61 -21.90
C ARG A 432 28.60 78.86 -20.99
N GLU A 433 28.61 78.71 -19.68
CA GLU A 433 28.49 79.85 -18.76
C GLU A 433 29.72 80.79 -18.83
N GLN A 434 30.90 80.19 -18.90
CA GLN A 434 32.15 80.95 -19.01
C GLN A 434 32.21 81.71 -20.35
N GLN A 435 31.78 81.07 -21.44
CA GLN A 435 31.68 81.72 -22.74
C GLN A 435 30.65 82.86 -22.76
N LYS A 436 29.50 82.67 -22.08
CA LYS A 436 28.53 83.77 -21.89
C LYS A 436 29.12 84.93 -21.11
N LYS A 437 29.87 84.71 -20.06
CA LYS A 437 30.60 85.77 -19.29
C LYS A 437 31.61 86.51 -20.13
N ILE A 438 32.40 85.79 -20.94
CA ILE A 438 33.39 86.40 -21.86
C ILE A 438 32.67 87.24 -22.92
N ASN A 439 31.62 86.74 -23.55
CA ASN A 439 30.85 87.47 -24.52
C ASN A 439 30.15 88.76 -23.93
N LYS A 440 29.70 88.63 -22.68
CA LYS A 440 29.13 89.82 -21.94
C LYS A 440 30.22 90.89 -21.67
N ARG A 441 31.45 90.46 -21.30
CA ARG A 441 32.60 91.42 -21.13
C ARG A 441 33.02 92.02 -22.45
N ARG A 442 33.07 91.29 -23.57
CA ARG A 442 33.37 91.84 -24.91
C ARG A 442 32.30 92.83 -25.38
N LYS A 443 31.02 92.58 -25.11
CA LYS A 443 29.94 93.52 -25.43
C LYS A 443 30.08 94.83 -24.64
N LYS A 444 30.41 94.72 -23.30
CA LYS A 444 30.63 95.93 -22.46
C LYS A 444 31.87 96.72 -22.95
N GLN A 445 32.94 96.06 -23.33
CA GLN A 445 34.13 96.75 -23.88
C GLN A 445 33.89 97.41 -25.20
N LYS A 446 33.13 96.76 -26.10
CA LYS A 446 32.69 97.39 -27.39
C LYS A 446 31.74 98.60 -27.15
N ALA A 447 30.87 98.50 -26.18
CA ALA A 447 30.00 99.64 -25.82
C ALA A 447 30.81 100.79 -25.23
N ALA A 448 31.74 100.54 -24.30
CA ALA A 448 32.66 101.54 -23.73
C ALA A 448 33.58 102.17 -24.81
N SER A 449 34.06 101.42 -25.75
CA SER A 449 34.84 101.88 -26.88
C SER A 449 34.04 102.78 -27.78
N LYS A 450 32.74 102.45 -28.08
CA LYS A 450 31.83 103.30 -28.85
C LYS A 450 31.54 104.65 -28.13
N SER A 451 31.27 104.56 -26.80
CA SER A 451 31.04 105.81 -25.98
C SER A 451 32.28 106.72 -26.01
N ARG A 452 33.48 106.19 -25.82
CA ARG A 452 34.72 106.95 -25.90
C ARG A 452 34.97 107.59 -27.29
N LYS A 453 34.52 106.94 -28.37
CA LYS A 453 34.64 107.52 -29.73
C LYS A 453 33.58 108.63 -29.93
N ALA A 454 32.41 108.54 -29.32
CA ALA A 454 31.38 109.53 -29.38
C ALA A 454 31.69 110.81 -28.54
N SER A 455 32.49 110.71 -27.52
CA SER A 455 32.92 111.83 -26.64
C SER A 455 34.17 112.55 -27.23
N ARG A 456 34.73 112.17 -28.39
CA ARG A 456 35.89 112.75 -29.10
C ARG A 456 35.48 113.39 -30.43
N ARG A 457 34.23 113.52 -30.72
CA ARG A 457 33.61 114.37 -31.74
C ARG A 457 32.82 115.44 -31.01
#